data_f61d14f76d983dec7ec0c9ccd1166395
#
_entry.id   f61d14f76d983dec7ec0c9ccd1166395
#
_cell.length_a   1.000
_cell.length_b   1.000
_cell.length_c   1.000
_cell.angle_alpha   90.00
_cell.angle_beta   90.00
_cell.angle_gamma   90.00
#
_symmetry.space_group_name_H-M   'P 1'
#
loop_
_entity.id
_entity.type
_entity.pdbx_description
1 polymer ?
#
loop_
_entity_poly.entity_id
_entity_poly.type
_entity_poly.pdbx_seq_one_letter_code
_entity_poly.pdbx_strand_id
1 'polypeptide(L)'
;MNGARLALAGVLGVATACATADPPPGGEEDRVPPVVTSVTPEPGSTLSDLRTEVEFAFDERLSERGVASSVLVSPRTGDFRVDKGGREIRVRQAGGWSPGIVYRVTLLPGVGDLFGNARSQPVELVFSTGPEIPSTVLGGVVTDRMTGVALPGAAVAAVQLGDTVPYVAIADQEGFFAIRFLPPGSYVLRGFRDGNGDWAVGALEPRDELAVEVTPDDTLVAPLALLPPDTTPPALV
;
A
#
# COMPACT_ATOMS: atom_id res chain seq x y z
N MET A 1 -61.70 50.66 -63.24
CA MET A 1 -60.43 51.08 -63.01
C MET A 1 -59.87 50.33 -61.81
N ASN A 2 -59.37 49.13 -62.06
CA ASN A 2 -59.09 48.15 -61.05
C ASN A 2 -57.57 47.97 -60.95
N GLY A 3 -56.99 48.30 -59.82
CA GLY A 3 -55.59 48.04 -59.53
C GLY A 3 -55.42 46.70 -58.83
N ALA A 4 -54.78 45.78 -59.51
CA ALA A 4 -54.39 44.48 -58.93
C ALA A 4 -53.19 44.62 -58.07
N ARG A 5 -53.28 44.21 -56.79
CA ARG A 5 -52.16 44.09 -55.86
C ARG A 5 -51.62 42.69 -55.96
N LEU A 6 -50.37 42.57 -56.41
CA LEU A 6 -49.57 41.31 -56.34
C LEU A 6 -48.99 41.16 -54.94
N ALA A 7 -49.39 40.10 -54.26
CA ALA A 7 -48.78 39.69 -52.98
C ALA A 7 -47.65 38.71 -53.27
N LEU A 8 -46.42 39.11 -52.91
CA LEU A 8 -45.23 38.27 -53.01
C LEU A 8 -45.06 37.48 -51.68
N ALA A 9 -45.40 36.20 -51.75
CA ALA A 9 -45.20 35.31 -50.61
C ALA A 9 -43.73 34.81 -50.59
N GLY A 10 -42.92 35.31 -49.63
CA GLY A 10 -41.57 34.83 -49.38
C GLY A 10 -41.62 33.52 -48.60
N VAL A 11 -41.14 32.43 -49.19
CA VAL A 11 -40.93 31.15 -48.51
C VAL A 11 -39.58 31.19 -47.74
N LEU A 12 -39.66 31.22 -46.40
CA LEU A 12 -38.48 31.14 -45.52
C LEU A 12 -38.10 29.67 -45.37
N GLY A 13 -37.06 29.23 -46.10
CA GLY A 13 -36.52 27.90 -45.99
C GLY A 13 -35.70 27.78 -44.68
N VAL A 14 -36.21 27.02 -43.70
CA VAL A 14 -35.48 26.65 -42.51
C VAL A 14 -34.53 25.49 -42.86
N ALA A 15 -33.24 25.80 -43.03
CA ALA A 15 -32.20 24.79 -43.13
C ALA A 15 -31.93 24.22 -41.74
N THR A 16 -32.43 23.02 -41.43
CA THR A 16 -32.04 22.24 -40.27
C THR A 16 -30.68 21.62 -40.56
N ALA A 17 -29.60 22.29 -40.12
CA ALA A 17 -28.27 21.70 -40.08
C ALA A 17 -28.23 20.72 -38.89
N CYS A 18 -28.36 19.42 -39.13
CA CYS A 18 -27.99 18.39 -38.18
C CYS A 18 -26.47 18.40 -38.06
N ALA A 19 -25.94 19.05 -37.03
CA ALA A 19 -24.55 18.85 -36.61
C ALA A 19 -24.50 17.46 -35.95
N THR A 20 -24.04 16.45 -36.65
CA THR A 20 -23.56 15.21 -36.05
C THR A 20 -22.28 15.55 -35.30
N ALA A 21 -22.38 15.64 -33.95
CA ALA A 21 -21.22 15.68 -33.10
C ALA A 21 -20.65 14.25 -33.05
N ASP A 22 -19.80 13.92 -34.01
CA ASP A 22 -18.95 12.72 -33.83
C ASP A 22 -18.09 12.95 -32.61
N PRO A 23 -18.04 12.00 -31.66
CA PRO A 23 -17.09 12.11 -30.55
C PRO A 23 -15.66 12.22 -31.13
N PRO A 24 -14.81 13.10 -30.57
CA PRO A 24 -13.46 13.23 -31.07
C PRO A 24 -12.81 11.84 -31.09
N PRO A 25 -12.05 11.47 -32.15
CA PRO A 25 -11.35 10.21 -32.19
C PRO A 25 -10.46 10.16 -30.96
N GLY A 26 -10.74 9.23 -30.02
CA GLY A 26 -9.88 8.97 -28.88
C GLY A 26 -8.49 8.61 -29.39
N GLY A 27 -7.43 9.01 -28.68
CA GLY A 27 -6.10 8.48 -28.88
C GLY A 27 -6.03 6.96 -28.68
N GLU A 28 -4.86 6.37 -28.85
CA GLU A 28 -4.66 4.97 -28.48
C GLU A 28 -5.02 4.76 -26.98
N GLU A 29 -5.63 3.61 -26.71
CA GLU A 29 -6.00 3.23 -25.35
C GLU A 29 -4.72 3.11 -24.50
N ASP A 30 -4.67 3.84 -23.38
CA ASP A 30 -3.58 3.71 -22.44
C ASP A 30 -3.68 2.36 -21.71
N ARG A 31 -2.60 1.59 -21.74
CA ARG A 31 -2.48 0.26 -21.10
C ARG A 31 -1.25 0.15 -20.22
N VAL A 32 -0.57 1.27 -19.97
CA VAL A 32 0.65 1.30 -19.19
C VAL A 32 0.34 1.74 -17.77
N PRO A 33 0.72 0.96 -16.74
CA PRO A 33 0.52 1.38 -15.36
C PRO A 33 1.48 2.51 -14.98
N PRO A 34 1.12 3.37 -14.00
CA PRO A 34 1.94 4.50 -13.58
C PRO A 34 3.33 4.04 -13.10
N VAL A 35 4.36 4.76 -13.52
CA VAL A 35 5.76 4.48 -13.17
C VAL A 35 6.24 5.49 -12.14
N VAL A 36 6.91 5.03 -11.07
CA VAL A 36 7.57 5.90 -10.10
C VAL A 36 8.81 6.52 -10.75
N THR A 37 8.85 7.84 -10.83
CA THR A 37 9.94 8.61 -11.44
C THR A 37 10.97 9.10 -10.43
N SER A 38 10.54 9.35 -9.19
CA SER A 38 11.44 9.74 -8.10
C SER A 38 10.83 9.40 -6.75
N VAL A 39 11.70 9.28 -5.76
CA VAL A 39 11.33 9.01 -4.36
C VAL A 39 12.09 9.98 -3.45
N THR A 40 11.42 10.53 -2.45
CA THR A 40 12.01 11.37 -1.42
C THR A 40 11.66 10.79 -0.04
N PRO A 41 12.61 10.73 0.91
CA PRO A 41 14.04 11.03 0.79
C PRO A 41 14.77 10.07 -0.14
N GLU A 42 16.04 10.36 -0.44
CA GLU A 42 16.86 9.46 -1.23
C GLU A 42 17.00 8.09 -0.54
N PRO A 43 16.81 6.97 -1.26
CA PRO A 43 16.92 5.63 -0.67
C PRO A 43 18.28 5.41 0.02
N GLY A 44 18.26 4.84 1.21
CA GLY A 44 19.46 4.60 2.02
C GLY A 44 19.99 5.82 2.77
N SER A 45 19.34 6.99 2.64
CA SER A 45 19.77 8.21 3.32
C SER A 45 19.45 8.24 4.81
N THR A 46 20.17 9.09 5.55
CA THR A 46 19.86 9.42 6.94
C THR A 46 19.24 10.81 7.00
N LEU A 47 18.04 10.91 7.59
CA LEU A 47 17.33 12.17 7.72
C LEU A 47 17.90 13.03 8.84
N SER A 48 18.26 14.28 8.54
CA SER A 48 18.56 15.32 9.53
C SER A 48 17.30 16.06 10.01
N ASP A 49 16.28 16.19 9.15
CA ASP A 49 14.98 16.74 9.50
C ASP A 49 13.92 15.63 9.58
N LEU A 50 13.48 15.35 10.81
CA LEU A 50 12.47 14.31 11.11
C LEU A 50 11.05 14.67 10.60
N ARG A 51 10.85 15.89 10.08
CA ARG A 51 9.59 16.32 9.45
C ARG A 51 9.57 16.15 7.94
N THR A 52 10.65 15.68 7.35
CA THR A 52 10.71 15.37 5.91
C THR A 52 9.58 14.41 5.53
N GLU A 53 8.79 14.78 4.53
CA GLU A 53 7.74 13.92 4.01
C GLU A 53 8.37 12.85 3.11
N VAL A 54 7.83 11.63 3.14
CA VAL A 54 8.11 10.64 2.11
C VAL A 54 7.21 10.94 0.92
N GLU A 55 7.80 11.03 -0.27
CA GLU A 55 7.06 11.26 -1.51
C GLU A 55 7.47 10.26 -2.57
N PHE A 56 6.47 9.66 -3.22
CA PHE A 56 6.61 8.88 -4.45
C PHE A 56 6.00 9.71 -5.58
N ALA A 57 6.82 10.15 -6.53
CA ALA A 57 6.37 10.88 -7.72
C ALA A 57 6.20 9.92 -8.91
N PHE A 58 5.20 10.19 -9.75
CA PHE A 58 4.83 9.35 -10.89
C PHE A 58 4.84 10.15 -12.20
N ASP A 59 5.00 9.44 -13.30
CA ASP A 59 4.98 10.00 -14.66
C ASP A 59 3.58 10.48 -15.09
N GLU A 60 2.51 9.95 -14.47
CA GLU A 60 1.13 10.24 -14.81
C GLU A 60 0.21 10.47 -13.59
N ARG A 61 -1.06 10.77 -13.85
CA ARG A 61 -2.06 11.00 -12.81
C ARG A 61 -2.59 9.69 -12.23
N LEU A 62 -2.71 9.64 -10.91
CA LEU A 62 -3.16 8.49 -10.16
C LEU A 62 -4.68 8.52 -9.91
N SER A 63 -5.28 7.34 -9.85
CA SER A 63 -6.64 7.12 -9.37
C SER A 63 -6.75 7.42 -7.87
N GLU A 64 -7.94 7.81 -7.40
CA GLU A 64 -8.23 8.00 -5.97
C GLU A 64 -8.37 6.67 -5.22
N ARG A 65 -8.59 5.57 -5.94
CA ARG A 65 -8.96 4.28 -5.34
C ARG A 65 -7.78 3.64 -4.63
N GLY A 66 -8.00 3.25 -3.37
CA GLY A 66 -7.09 2.36 -2.64
C GLY A 66 -5.74 2.97 -2.22
N VAL A 67 -5.48 4.27 -2.45
CA VAL A 67 -4.15 4.85 -2.20
C VAL A 67 -3.75 4.77 -0.73
N ALA A 68 -4.66 5.05 0.19
CA ALA A 68 -4.33 5.02 1.63
C ALA A 68 -3.94 3.61 2.10
N SER A 69 -4.61 2.56 1.59
CA SER A 69 -4.30 1.16 1.90
C SER A 69 -3.13 0.59 1.11
N SER A 70 -2.61 1.31 0.12
CA SER A 70 -1.46 0.88 -0.67
C SER A 70 -0.11 1.23 -0.07
N VAL A 71 -0.07 1.89 1.09
CA VAL A 71 1.18 2.28 1.76
C VAL A 71 1.34 1.50 3.06
N LEU A 72 2.46 0.80 3.16
CA LEU A 72 2.89 0.12 4.39
C LEU A 72 4.12 0.81 4.95
N VAL A 73 4.06 1.21 6.22
CA VAL A 73 5.21 1.79 6.95
C VAL A 73 5.65 0.81 8.03
N SER A 74 6.94 0.50 8.07
CA SER A 74 7.58 -0.37 9.06
C SER A 74 8.88 0.25 9.56
N PRO A 75 9.12 0.29 10.90
CA PRO A 75 8.19 -0.09 11.96
C PRO A 75 7.05 0.91 12.13
N ARG A 76 5.99 0.51 12.81
CA ARG A 76 4.82 1.35 13.09
C ARG A 76 5.02 2.11 14.40
N THR A 77 5.69 3.25 14.33
CA THR A 77 6.02 4.06 15.51
C THR A 77 4.94 5.07 15.90
N GLY A 78 3.84 5.14 15.13
CA GLY A 78 2.72 6.04 15.37
C GLY A 78 1.75 6.07 14.19
N ASP A 79 0.85 7.05 14.20
CA ASP A 79 -0.13 7.23 13.13
C ASP A 79 0.51 7.89 11.91
N PHE A 80 0.25 7.31 10.75
CA PHE A 80 0.71 7.79 9.46
C PHE A 80 -0.45 8.33 8.65
N ARG A 81 -0.20 9.44 7.98
CA ARG A 81 -1.13 10.02 7.02
C ARG A 81 -0.59 9.84 5.62
N VAL A 82 -1.46 9.33 4.74
CA VAL A 82 -1.17 9.16 3.33
C VAL A 82 -2.04 10.14 2.56
N ASP A 83 -1.41 11.08 1.87
CA ASP A 83 -2.06 12.06 1.03
C ASP A 83 -1.71 11.78 -0.44
N LYS A 84 -2.72 11.79 -1.31
CA LYS A 84 -2.54 11.67 -2.75
C LYS A 84 -2.64 13.05 -3.40
N GLY A 85 -1.62 13.42 -4.16
CA GLY A 85 -1.67 14.51 -5.12
C GLY A 85 -2.09 14.02 -6.51
N GLY A 86 -1.92 14.87 -7.53
CA GLY A 86 -2.24 14.49 -8.92
C GLY A 86 -1.34 13.36 -9.43
N ARG A 87 -0.04 13.50 -9.24
CA ARG A 87 1.03 12.59 -9.70
C ARG A 87 1.97 12.17 -8.57
N GLU A 88 1.49 12.18 -7.33
CA GLU A 88 2.33 11.92 -6.17
C GLU A 88 1.53 11.28 -5.05
N ILE A 89 2.22 10.47 -4.25
CA ILE A 89 1.75 9.93 -2.98
C ILE A 89 2.71 10.42 -1.91
N ARG A 90 2.19 11.10 -0.88
CA ARG A 90 2.96 11.60 0.26
C ARG A 90 2.59 10.86 1.52
N VAL A 91 3.61 10.52 2.31
CA VAL A 91 3.45 9.83 3.60
C VAL A 91 4.10 10.68 4.68
N ARG A 92 3.33 10.93 5.75
CA ARG A 92 3.77 11.73 6.90
C ARG A 92 3.43 11.02 8.19
N GLN A 93 4.31 11.10 9.16
CA GLN A 93 4.00 10.72 10.54
C GLN A 93 3.57 11.96 11.32
N ALA A 94 2.49 11.84 12.09
CA ALA A 94 2.04 12.92 12.99
C ALA A 94 3.16 13.25 13.99
N GLY A 95 3.59 14.51 14.04
CA GLY A 95 4.71 14.95 14.88
C GLY A 95 6.11 14.75 14.29
N GLY A 96 6.23 14.11 13.12
CA GLY A 96 7.49 13.74 12.48
C GLY A 96 7.91 12.31 12.77
N TRP A 97 8.93 11.82 12.05
CA TRP A 97 9.50 10.48 12.23
C TRP A 97 10.17 10.36 13.59
N SER A 98 10.04 9.20 14.25
CA SER A 98 10.72 8.96 15.52
C SER A 98 12.25 8.88 15.30
N PRO A 99 13.07 9.47 16.18
CA PRO A 99 14.52 9.41 16.05
C PRO A 99 15.05 7.99 16.36
N GLY A 100 16.21 7.65 15.79
CA GLY A 100 16.89 6.40 16.07
C GLY A 100 16.27 5.16 15.42
N ILE A 101 15.50 5.32 14.35
CA ILE A 101 14.77 4.24 13.69
C ILE A 101 15.21 4.12 12.23
N VAL A 102 15.26 2.90 11.72
CA VAL A 102 15.30 2.61 10.28
C VAL A 102 13.90 2.33 9.79
N TYR A 103 13.42 3.17 8.88
CA TYR A 103 12.09 3.04 8.30
C TYR A 103 12.14 2.39 6.93
N ARG A 104 11.17 1.54 6.67
CA ARG A 104 10.81 1.04 5.34
C ARG A 104 9.39 1.49 5.01
N VAL A 105 9.26 2.24 3.93
CA VAL A 105 7.96 2.64 3.39
C VAL A 105 7.77 1.89 2.09
N THR A 106 6.77 1.02 2.05
CA THR A 106 6.47 0.19 0.87
C THR A 106 5.18 0.68 0.23
N LEU A 107 5.27 1.02 -1.04
CA LEU A 107 4.11 1.21 -1.89
C LEU A 107 3.72 -0.17 -2.43
N LEU A 108 2.61 -0.69 -1.96
CA LEU A 108 2.09 -2.01 -2.33
C LEU A 108 1.58 -2.02 -3.79
N PRO A 109 1.45 -3.21 -4.41
CA PRO A 109 0.75 -3.36 -5.68
C PRO A 109 -0.68 -2.79 -5.64
N GLY A 110 -1.19 -2.37 -6.80
CA GLY A 110 -2.57 -1.90 -6.94
C GLY A 110 -2.74 -0.39 -7.10
N VAL A 111 -1.69 0.41 -6.94
CA VAL A 111 -1.74 1.84 -7.31
C VAL A 111 -1.91 1.94 -8.81
N GLY A 112 -2.97 2.60 -9.25
CA GLY A 112 -3.34 2.71 -10.66
C GLY A 112 -3.56 4.13 -11.14
N ASP A 113 -3.64 4.25 -12.46
CA ASP A 113 -3.97 5.46 -13.20
C ASP A 113 -5.49 5.71 -13.27
N LEU A 114 -5.89 6.71 -14.05
CA LEU A 114 -7.29 7.06 -14.31
C LEU A 114 -7.98 6.09 -15.30
N PHE A 115 -7.21 5.28 -16.03
CA PHE A 115 -7.70 4.32 -17.02
C PHE A 115 -7.87 2.92 -16.47
N GLY A 116 -7.35 2.66 -15.24
CA GLY A 116 -7.48 1.39 -14.54
C GLY A 116 -6.26 0.49 -14.67
N ASN A 117 -5.16 0.97 -15.26
CA ASN A 117 -3.90 0.25 -15.26
C ASN A 117 -3.25 0.36 -13.89
N ALA A 118 -2.99 -0.77 -13.25
CA ALA A 118 -2.45 -0.81 -11.90
C ALA A 118 -1.07 -1.47 -11.85
N ARG A 119 -0.21 -0.95 -11.00
CA ARG A 119 1.11 -1.53 -10.73
C ARG A 119 0.97 -2.91 -10.10
N SER A 120 1.74 -3.87 -10.59
CA SER A 120 1.81 -5.23 -10.05
C SER A 120 3.00 -5.45 -9.09
N GLN A 121 4.00 -4.56 -9.13
CA GLN A 121 5.21 -4.68 -8.30
C GLN A 121 5.22 -3.61 -7.20
N PRO A 122 5.64 -3.96 -5.97
CA PRO A 122 5.85 -3.00 -4.90
C PRO A 122 7.03 -2.07 -5.20
N VAL A 123 7.05 -0.91 -4.54
CA VAL A 123 8.21 -0.01 -4.51
C VAL A 123 8.59 0.20 -3.04
N GLU A 124 9.84 -0.06 -2.70
CA GLU A 124 10.35 0.12 -1.34
C GLU A 124 11.26 1.34 -1.26
N LEU A 125 11.04 2.15 -0.25
CA LEU A 125 11.94 3.20 0.21
C LEU A 125 12.44 2.84 1.60
N VAL A 126 13.75 2.85 1.79
CA VAL A 126 14.39 2.68 3.11
C VAL A 126 15.19 3.93 3.43
N PHE A 127 15.03 4.43 4.64
CA PHE A 127 15.82 5.54 5.18
C PHE A 127 16.03 5.38 6.69
N SER A 128 17.02 6.05 7.23
CA SER A 128 17.32 6.06 8.67
C SER A 128 17.04 7.42 9.29
N THR A 129 16.72 7.44 10.58
CA THR A 129 16.65 8.65 11.42
C THR A 129 17.76 8.67 12.49
N GLY A 130 18.82 7.88 12.26
CA GLY A 130 19.98 7.86 13.17
C GLY A 130 20.89 6.66 12.98
N PRO A 131 20.44 5.39 13.16
CA PRO A 131 21.33 4.24 13.08
C PRO A 131 21.70 3.89 11.64
N GLU A 132 22.79 3.15 11.49
CA GLU A 132 23.12 2.44 10.26
C GLU A 132 22.01 1.45 9.90
N ILE A 133 21.73 1.31 8.59
CA ILE A 133 20.68 0.42 8.09
C ILE A 133 21.21 -1.02 8.13
N PRO A 134 20.63 -1.93 8.95
CA PRO A 134 21.06 -3.32 9.01
C PRO A 134 20.75 -4.05 7.68
N SER A 135 21.49 -5.12 7.38
CA SER A 135 21.24 -5.97 6.22
C SER A 135 20.34 -7.18 6.50
N THR A 136 19.80 -7.29 7.72
CA THR A 136 19.00 -8.41 8.19
C THR A 136 17.72 -8.63 7.39
N VAL A 137 17.36 -9.90 7.19
CA VAL A 137 16.11 -10.33 6.55
C VAL A 137 15.49 -11.45 7.40
N LEU A 138 14.27 -11.23 7.84
CA LEU A 138 13.43 -12.26 8.46
C LEU A 138 12.26 -12.55 7.52
N GLY A 139 12.26 -13.71 6.89
CA GLY A 139 11.26 -14.11 5.91
C GLY A 139 10.61 -15.44 6.24
N GLY A 140 9.52 -15.77 5.54
CA GLY A 140 8.84 -17.03 5.69
C GLY A 140 7.58 -17.11 4.84
N VAL A 141 6.79 -18.17 5.10
CA VAL A 141 5.49 -18.37 4.47
C VAL A 141 4.43 -18.41 5.56
N VAL A 142 3.31 -17.74 5.33
CA VAL A 142 2.13 -17.82 6.18
C VAL A 142 1.14 -18.78 5.56
N THR A 143 0.73 -19.78 6.34
CA THR A 143 -0.21 -20.82 5.90
C THR A 143 -1.37 -20.98 6.88
N ASP A 144 -2.46 -21.53 6.42
CA ASP A 144 -3.53 -22.05 7.30
C ASP A 144 -3.06 -23.37 7.91
N ARG A 145 -3.10 -23.48 9.22
CA ARG A 145 -2.58 -24.67 9.95
C ARG A 145 -3.35 -25.95 9.67
N MET A 146 -4.64 -25.83 9.35
CA MET A 146 -5.49 -27.01 9.13
C MET A 146 -5.39 -27.54 7.72
N THR A 147 -5.21 -26.66 6.74
CA THR A 147 -5.23 -27.02 5.31
C THR A 147 -3.86 -26.98 4.65
N GLY A 148 -2.88 -26.29 5.25
CA GLY A 148 -1.56 -26.04 4.67
C GLY A 148 -1.58 -25.04 3.50
N VAL A 149 -2.74 -24.41 3.22
CA VAL A 149 -2.89 -23.47 2.11
C VAL A 149 -2.24 -22.13 2.50
N ALA A 150 -1.53 -21.53 1.56
CA ALA A 150 -0.96 -20.19 1.73
C ALA A 150 -2.04 -19.15 2.04
N LEU A 151 -1.71 -18.17 2.88
CA LEU A 151 -2.61 -17.09 3.29
C LEU A 151 -2.15 -15.73 2.76
N PRO A 152 -2.51 -15.38 1.51
CA PRO A 152 -2.25 -14.07 0.97
C PRO A 152 -2.86 -12.96 1.83
N GLY A 153 -2.14 -11.83 1.96
CA GLY A 153 -2.60 -10.68 2.72
C GLY A 153 -2.57 -10.85 4.23
N ALA A 154 -2.03 -11.97 4.76
CA ALA A 154 -1.83 -12.11 6.19
C ALA A 154 -0.84 -11.05 6.69
N ALA A 155 -1.16 -10.42 7.82
CA ALA A 155 -0.28 -9.49 8.50
C ALA A 155 0.79 -10.25 9.29
N VAL A 156 2.02 -9.76 9.25
CA VAL A 156 3.13 -10.28 10.06
C VAL A 156 3.78 -9.14 10.81
N ALA A 157 3.96 -9.29 12.11
CA ALA A 157 4.58 -8.31 12.98
C ALA A 157 5.70 -8.95 13.81
N ALA A 158 6.88 -8.34 13.80
CA ALA A 158 7.99 -8.68 14.70
C ALA A 158 8.13 -7.58 15.75
N VAL A 159 8.00 -7.95 17.03
CA VAL A 159 8.13 -7.02 18.15
C VAL A 159 9.35 -7.45 18.97
N GLN A 160 10.30 -6.54 19.16
CA GLN A 160 11.48 -6.81 19.98
C GLN A 160 11.09 -6.98 21.45
N LEU A 161 11.70 -7.94 22.15
CA LEU A 161 11.44 -8.15 23.57
C LEU A 161 11.80 -6.89 24.37
N GLY A 162 10.85 -6.39 25.15
CA GLY A 162 11.01 -5.15 25.92
C GLY A 162 10.62 -3.87 25.16
N ASP A 163 10.19 -3.97 23.90
CA ASP A 163 9.65 -2.88 23.09
C ASP A 163 8.16 -3.13 22.77
N THR A 164 7.51 -2.12 22.23
CA THR A 164 6.10 -2.17 21.79
C THR A 164 5.94 -1.84 20.31
N VAL A 165 7.02 -1.43 19.64
CA VAL A 165 6.99 -0.98 18.24
C VAL A 165 7.08 -2.18 17.28
N PRO A 166 6.06 -2.47 16.48
CA PRO A 166 6.08 -3.60 15.56
C PRO A 166 6.75 -3.24 14.23
N TYR A 167 7.67 -4.10 13.80
CA TYR A 167 8.14 -4.18 12.42
C TYR A 167 7.16 -5.04 11.64
N VAL A 168 6.63 -4.55 10.54
CA VAL A 168 5.48 -5.19 9.88
C VAL A 168 5.76 -5.55 8.41
N ALA A 169 5.09 -6.61 7.96
CA ALA A 169 5.02 -7.03 6.57
C ALA A 169 3.62 -7.57 6.25
N ILE A 170 3.30 -7.67 4.97
CA ILE A 170 2.11 -8.34 4.46
C ILE A 170 2.56 -9.49 3.57
N ALA A 171 1.95 -10.67 3.74
CA ALA A 171 2.20 -11.82 2.90
C ALA A 171 1.67 -11.59 1.48
N ASP A 172 2.47 -11.94 0.48
CA ASP A 172 2.12 -11.84 -0.94
C ASP A 172 1.11 -12.91 -1.39
N GLN A 173 0.90 -13.04 -2.71
CA GLN A 173 -0.06 -13.99 -3.30
C GLN A 173 0.27 -15.46 -3.01
N GLU A 174 1.53 -15.78 -2.81
CA GLU A 174 2.06 -17.10 -2.46
C GLU A 174 2.18 -17.30 -0.94
N GLY A 175 1.78 -16.30 -0.14
CA GLY A 175 1.89 -16.29 1.30
C GLY A 175 3.29 -15.94 1.83
N PHE A 176 4.24 -15.53 0.98
CA PHE A 176 5.57 -15.12 1.42
C PHE A 176 5.53 -13.74 2.07
N PHE A 177 6.29 -13.59 3.16
CA PHE A 177 6.57 -12.31 3.78
C PHE A 177 8.07 -12.11 3.97
N ALA A 178 8.49 -10.83 4.04
CA ALA A 178 9.84 -10.47 4.44
C ALA A 178 9.82 -9.19 5.28
N ILE A 179 10.34 -9.28 6.50
CA ILE A 179 10.65 -8.13 7.34
C ILE A 179 12.15 -7.91 7.23
N ARG A 180 12.53 -6.76 6.67
CA ARG A 180 13.93 -6.40 6.43
C ARG A 180 14.36 -5.32 7.39
N PHE A 181 15.68 -5.19 7.55
CA PHE A 181 16.33 -4.12 8.31
C PHE A 181 15.96 -4.13 9.80
N LEU A 182 15.76 -5.32 10.35
CA LEU A 182 15.57 -5.51 11.78
C LEU A 182 16.87 -5.26 12.52
N PRO A 183 16.88 -4.43 13.57
CA PRO A 183 18.01 -4.41 14.52
C PRO A 183 18.27 -5.80 15.11
N PRO A 184 19.52 -6.16 15.44
CA PRO A 184 19.79 -7.39 16.16
C PRO A 184 19.08 -7.46 17.51
N GLY A 185 18.59 -8.65 17.88
CA GLY A 185 17.91 -8.86 19.16
C GLY A 185 16.89 -9.99 19.13
N SER A 186 16.24 -10.21 20.26
CA SER A 186 15.20 -11.23 20.42
C SER A 186 13.83 -10.65 20.11
N TYR A 187 13.05 -11.33 19.26
CA TYR A 187 11.74 -10.88 18.79
C TYR A 187 10.66 -11.94 19.04
N VAL A 188 9.43 -11.47 19.19
CA VAL A 188 8.24 -12.26 19.00
C VAL A 188 7.69 -11.93 17.62
N LEU A 189 7.70 -12.92 16.74
CA LEU A 189 7.10 -12.86 15.41
C LEU A 189 5.65 -13.34 15.52
N ARG A 190 4.71 -12.52 15.05
CA ARG A 190 3.28 -12.80 15.05
C ARG A 190 2.75 -12.76 13.64
N GLY A 191 2.09 -13.84 13.22
CA GLY A 191 1.29 -13.85 12.01
C GLY A 191 -0.19 -13.83 12.38
N PHE A 192 -1.01 -13.06 11.68
CA PHE A 192 -2.44 -12.98 11.95
C PHE A 192 -3.22 -12.52 10.71
N ARG A 193 -4.53 -12.81 10.71
CA ARG A 193 -5.42 -12.32 9.70
C ARG A 193 -6.07 -11.03 10.21
N ASP A 194 -5.48 -9.90 9.86
CA ASP A 194 -5.98 -8.58 10.23
C ASP A 194 -7.23 -8.25 9.41
N GLY A 195 -8.40 -8.48 10.02
CA GLY A 195 -9.70 -8.27 9.37
C GLY A 195 -10.19 -6.84 9.42
N ASN A 196 -9.71 -6.04 10.36
CA ASN A 196 -10.13 -4.66 10.59
C ASN A 196 -9.07 -3.61 10.21
N GLY A 197 -7.84 -4.02 9.88
CA GLY A 197 -6.76 -3.15 9.45
C GLY A 197 -6.10 -2.35 10.59
N ASP A 198 -6.26 -2.78 11.85
CA ASP A 198 -5.70 -2.08 13.01
C ASP A 198 -4.27 -2.50 13.38
N TRP A 199 -3.73 -3.54 12.73
CA TRP A 199 -2.41 -4.13 12.99
C TRP A 199 -2.25 -4.70 14.41
N ALA A 200 -3.36 -5.01 15.06
CA ALA A 200 -3.40 -5.66 16.36
C ALA A 200 -4.02 -7.05 16.23
N VAL A 201 -3.56 -7.99 17.04
CA VAL A 201 -4.14 -9.34 17.06
C VAL A 201 -5.47 -9.32 17.77
N GLY A 202 -6.56 -9.44 17.03
CA GLY A 202 -7.92 -9.55 17.56
C GLY A 202 -8.17 -10.89 18.27
N ALA A 203 -9.12 -10.91 19.21
CA ALA A 203 -9.44 -12.11 20.00
C ALA A 203 -9.93 -13.30 19.15
N LEU A 204 -10.61 -13.01 18.03
CA LEU A 204 -11.18 -14.02 17.12
C LEU A 204 -10.37 -14.20 15.83
N GLU A 205 -9.28 -13.47 15.65
CA GLU A 205 -8.46 -13.56 14.46
C GLU A 205 -7.58 -14.81 14.50
N PRO A 206 -7.47 -15.56 13.37
CA PRO A 206 -6.48 -16.62 13.21
C PRO A 206 -5.08 -16.07 13.40
N ARG A 207 -4.26 -16.75 14.19
CA ARG A 207 -2.91 -16.28 14.54
C ARG A 207 -1.93 -17.41 14.81
N ASP A 208 -0.65 -17.06 14.76
CA ASP A 208 0.48 -17.87 15.23
C ASP A 208 1.57 -16.98 15.80
N GLU A 209 2.36 -17.48 16.73
CA GLU A 209 3.48 -16.76 17.34
C GLU A 209 4.74 -17.63 17.36
N LEU A 210 5.89 -17.04 17.08
CA LEU A 210 7.20 -17.69 17.09
C LEU A 210 8.25 -16.74 17.70
N ALA A 211 9.03 -17.23 18.66
CA ALA A 211 10.20 -16.51 19.13
C ALA A 211 11.35 -16.69 18.14
N VAL A 212 12.00 -15.58 17.77
CA VAL A 212 13.14 -15.56 16.86
C VAL A 212 14.26 -14.70 17.44
N GLU A 213 15.50 -15.13 17.21
CA GLU A 213 16.71 -14.37 17.52
C GLU A 213 17.31 -13.85 16.23
N VAL A 214 17.52 -12.55 16.14
CA VAL A 214 18.10 -11.87 14.97
C VAL A 214 19.52 -11.45 15.32
N THR A 215 20.50 -11.98 14.58
CA THR A 215 21.90 -11.55 14.68
C THR A 215 22.26 -10.60 13.53
N PRO A 216 23.38 -9.83 13.64
CA PRO A 216 23.78 -8.95 12.55
C PRO A 216 23.92 -9.71 11.23
N ASP A 217 23.47 -9.09 10.13
CA ASP A 217 23.55 -9.61 8.75
C ASP A 217 22.82 -10.94 8.51
N ASP A 218 21.91 -11.32 9.39
CA ASP A 218 21.19 -12.59 9.34
C ASP A 218 20.13 -12.64 8.21
N THR A 219 19.99 -13.84 7.64
CA THR A 219 18.83 -14.20 6.81
C THR A 219 18.13 -15.38 7.46
N LEU A 220 17.02 -15.13 8.10
CA LEU A 220 16.25 -16.11 8.87
C LEU A 220 15.00 -16.54 8.12
N VAL A 221 14.63 -17.81 8.24
CA VAL A 221 13.38 -18.35 7.73
C VAL A 221 12.51 -18.81 8.90
N ALA A 222 11.35 -18.18 9.05
CA ALA A 222 10.41 -18.42 10.14
C ALA A 222 8.98 -18.62 9.57
N PRO A 223 8.58 -19.86 9.25
CA PRO A 223 7.23 -20.12 8.76
C PRO A 223 6.20 -19.93 9.87
N LEU A 224 5.02 -19.43 9.52
CA LEU A 224 3.89 -19.23 10.41
C LEU A 224 2.69 -20.05 9.92
N ALA A 225 2.01 -20.72 10.85
CA ALA A 225 0.84 -21.54 10.54
C ALA A 225 -0.36 -21.06 11.39
N LEU A 226 -1.21 -20.20 10.80
CA LEU A 226 -2.30 -19.57 11.53
C LEU A 226 -3.40 -20.55 11.91
N LEU A 227 -3.87 -20.46 13.14
CA LEU A 227 -4.99 -21.22 13.66
C LEU A 227 -6.06 -20.26 14.20
N PRO A 228 -7.36 -20.45 13.86
CA PRO A 228 -8.44 -19.75 14.53
C PRO A 228 -8.43 -20.07 16.05
N PRO A 229 -8.72 -19.09 16.90
CA PRO A 229 -8.84 -19.34 18.34
C PRO A 229 -9.99 -20.32 18.61
N ASP A 230 -9.78 -21.25 19.54
CA ASP A 230 -10.85 -22.13 20.00
C ASP A 230 -11.84 -21.29 20.87
N THR A 231 -13.05 -21.16 20.35
CA THR A 231 -14.15 -20.46 21.03
C THR A 231 -15.18 -21.44 21.62
N THR A 232 -14.91 -22.76 21.55
CA THR A 232 -15.82 -23.79 22.08
C THR A 232 -15.77 -23.79 23.61
N PRO A 233 -16.87 -23.54 24.32
CA PRO A 233 -16.88 -23.64 25.78
C PRO A 233 -16.61 -25.08 26.21
N PRO A 234 -15.86 -25.30 27.30
CA PRO A 234 -15.59 -26.66 27.79
C PRO A 234 -16.91 -27.37 28.13
N ALA A 235 -17.11 -28.55 27.54
CA ALA A 235 -18.23 -29.39 27.88
C ALA A 235 -17.95 -30.01 29.27
N LEU A 236 -18.82 -29.74 30.24
CA LEU A 236 -18.82 -30.47 31.51
C LEU A 236 -19.34 -31.90 31.24
N VAL A 237 -18.49 -32.88 31.41
CA VAL A 237 -18.83 -34.31 31.36
C VAL A 237 -19.25 -34.77 32.73
#